data_a9c0f2380709da43d1b578f28e08fb99
#
_entry.id   a9c0f2380709da43d1b578f28e08fb99
#
_cell.length_a   1.000
_cell.length_b   1.000
_cell.length_c   1.000
_cell.angle_alpha   90.00
_cell.angle_beta   90.00
_cell.angle_gamma   90.00
#
_symmetry.space_group_name_H-M   'P 1'
#
loop_
_entity.id
_entity.type
_entity.pdbx_description
1 polymer ?
#
loop_
_entity_poly.entity_id
_entity_poly.type
_entity_poly.pdbx_seq_one_letter_code
_entity_poly.pdbx_strand_id
1 'polypeptide(L)'
;MIKIVLHCLPNELDQVAWIIDQLKRSSRFVDPNNFILDFTLNVSPEDINWSKSTLTKDHCIDKFNLLFKKSPFNNQHKISEKQTGCNTVRRNAIRNIDETTHIVYLDTDIIFPEIILYYIEQSINEVDSEYYIITPQLFQLWDSSWDIISHPSYRNVPRENKQWLQNPYQVFEHDPIDIKLLKTPYIKFGGGWFNVFSKNLLKLIDIPDSLGHYGLDDTFISDASNILRESKYDIQQYVLNDIIVKEDRVYRSYSMDSFFHMNKNQNRMRDNSSLNYQNEIVSFKNRI
;
A
#
# COMPACT_ATOMS: atom_id res chain seq x y z
N MET A 1 -3.60 -17.55 -1.33
CA MET A 1 -2.42 -16.99 -0.66
C MET A 1 -2.37 -15.49 -0.93
N ILE A 2 -2.02 -14.68 0.07
CA ILE A 2 -2.06 -13.21 0.04
C ILE A 2 -0.64 -12.69 0.28
N LYS A 3 -0.11 -11.91 -0.65
CA LYS A 3 1.23 -11.32 -0.54
C LYS A 3 1.12 -9.86 -0.12
N ILE A 4 1.71 -9.50 1.01
CA ILE A 4 1.82 -8.14 1.49
C ILE A 4 3.15 -7.57 1.04
N VAL A 5 3.10 -6.54 0.21
CA VAL A 5 4.26 -5.90 -0.42
C VAL A 5 4.53 -4.57 0.25
N LEU A 6 5.75 -4.39 0.75
CA LEU A 6 6.18 -3.17 1.41
C LEU A 6 7.60 -2.81 0.98
N HIS A 7 7.80 -1.54 0.67
CA HIS A 7 9.10 -0.93 0.43
C HIS A 7 9.47 -0.04 1.61
N CYS A 8 10.71 -0.08 2.07
CA CYS A 8 11.16 0.77 3.17
C CYS A 8 12.59 1.29 3.00
N LEU A 9 12.85 2.41 3.64
CA LEU A 9 14.14 3.07 3.76
C LEU A 9 14.74 2.85 5.16
N PRO A 10 16.04 3.08 5.36
CA PRO A 10 16.72 2.89 6.65
C PRO A 10 16.10 3.66 7.83
N ASN A 11 15.57 4.84 7.60
CA ASN A 11 14.90 5.67 8.61
C ASN A 11 13.49 5.19 8.97
N GLU A 12 12.94 4.24 8.22
CA GLU A 12 11.58 3.71 8.40
C GLU A 12 11.57 2.35 9.13
N LEU A 13 12.71 1.88 9.60
CA LEU A 13 12.83 0.56 10.24
C LEU A 13 12.02 0.42 11.53
N ASP A 14 11.77 1.51 12.25
CA ASP A 14 10.93 1.50 13.45
C ASP A 14 9.45 1.33 13.09
N GLN A 15 9.00 1.93 11.98
CA GLN A 15 7.65 1.74 11.45
C GLN A 15 7.46 0.32 10.93
N VAL A 16 8.44 -0.20 10.20
CA VAL A 16 8.42 -1.60 9.75
C VAL A 16 8.33 -2.54 10.95
N ALA A 17 9.06 -2.25 12.03
CA ALA A 17 8.97 -3.03 13.27
C ALA A 17 7.56 -3.00 13.85
N TRP A 18 6.95 -1.83 13.91
CA TRP A 18 5.56 -1.65 14.36
C TRP A 18 4.58 -2.41 13.46
N ILE A 19 4.69 -2.27 12.14
CA ILE A 19 3.83 -2.99 11.18
C ILE A 19 3.94 -4.50 11.35
N ILE A 20 5.15 -5.03 11.44
CA ILE A 20 5.35 -6.48 11.65
C ILE A 20 4.75 -6.93 12.98
N ASP A 21 4.86 -6.13 14.05
CA ASP A 21 4.23 -6.44 15.32
C ASP A 21 2.69 -6.44 15.22
N GLN A 22 2.10 -5.46 14.56
CA GLN A 22 0.65 -5.44 14.31
C GLN A 22 0.19 -6.61 13.45
N LEU A 23 0.91 -6.96 12.39
CA LEU A 23 0.60 -8.13 11.58
C LEU A 23 0.71 -9.43 12.37
N LYS A 24 1.72 -9.57 13.27
CA LYS A 24 1.83 -10.70 14.19
C LYS A 24 0.65 -10.79 15.14
N ARG A 25 0.15 -9.66 15.65
CA ARG A 25 -1.07 -9.66 16.47
C ARG A 25 -2.28 -10.08 15.65
N SER A 26 -2.38 -9.58 14.44
CA SER A 26 -3.45 -9.92 13.52
C SER A 26 -3.46 -11.41 13.11
N SER A 27 -2.32 -12.08 13.14
CA SER A 27 -2.22 -13.51 12.84
C SER A 27 -3.00 -14.43 13.78
N ARG A 28 -3.46 -13.91 14.92
CA ARG A 28 -4.35 -14.66 15.85
C ARG A 28 -5.74 -14.94 15.28
N PHE A 29 -6.13 -14.20 14.23
CA PHE A 29 -7.47 -14.26 13.65
C PHE A 29 -7.50 -15.00 12.31
N VAL A 30 -6.35 -15.40 11.78
CA VAL A 30 -6.19 -16.03 10.47
C VAL A 30 -5.13 -17.14 10.51
N ASP A 31 -5.08 -17.98 9.48
CA ASP A 31 -3.92 -18.86 9.28
C ASP A 31 -2.74 -18.05 8.69
N PRO A 32 -1.63 -17.85 9.43
CA PRO A 32 -0.50 -17.07 8.93
C PRO A 32 0.16 -17.69 7.69
N ASN A 33 -0.05 -18.98 7.42
CA ASN A 33 0.47 -19.64 6.22
C ASN A 33 -0.22 -19.12 4.93
N ASN A 34 -1.39 -18.50 5.05
CA ASN A 34 -2.08 -17.86 3.92
C ASN A 34 -1.43 -16.55 3.50
N PHE A 35 -0.44 -16.03 4.25
CA PHE A 35 0.19 -14.74 4.02
C PHE A 35 1.69 -14.86 3.76
N ILE A 36 2.16 -14.01 2.82
CA ILE A 36 3.57 -13.83 2.51
C ILE A 36 3.92 -12.36 2.77
N LEU A 37 4.97 -12.11 3.57
CA LEU A 37 5.53 -10.77 3.73
C LEU A 37 6.68 -10.58 2.72
N ASP A 38 6.41 -9.84 1.64
CA ASP A 38 7.42 -9.48 0.61
C ASP A 38 7.88 -8.05 0.85
N PHE A 39 8.77 -7.88 1.83
CA PHE A 39 9.28 -6.58 2.27
C PHE A 39 10.67 -6.34 1.70
N THR A 40 10.90 -5.14 1.17
CA THR A 40 12.18 -4.74 0.59
C THR A 40 12.76 -3.54 1.33
N LEU A 41 13.93 -3.72 1.94
CA LEU A 41 14.73 -2.63 2.51
C LEU A 41 15.74 -2.13 1.47
N ASN A 42 15.75 -0.84 1.22
CA ASN A 42 16.75 -0.20 0.38
C ASN A 42 17.91 0.31 1.23
N VAL A 43 19.12 -0.11 0.88
CA VAL A 43 20.36 0.31 1.51
C VAL A 43 21.40 0.77 0.48
N SER A 44 20.94 1.30 -0.65
CA SER A 44 21.85 1.97 -1.59
C SER A 44 22.53 3.17 -0.90
N PRO A 45 23.72 3.60 -1.34
CA PRO A 45 24.36 4.80 -0.81
C PRO A 45 23.46 6.04 -0.88
N GLU A 46 22.65 6.15 -1.95
CA GLU A 46 21.70 7.24 -2.15
C GLU A 46 20.59 7.18 -1.12
N ASP A 47 20.02 6.00 -0.88
CA ASP A 47 18.90 5.83 0.05
C ASP A 47 19.34 6.03 1.52
N ILE A 48 20.54 5.55 1.88
CA ILE A 48 21.14 5.83 3.21
C ILE A 48 21.34 7.33 3.39
N ASN A 49 21.87 8.01 2.39
CA ASN A 49 22.09 9.45 2.41
C ASN A 49 20.78 10.24 2.52
N TRP A 50 19.76 9.81 1.78
CA TRP A 50 18.44 10.46 1.79
C TRP A 50 17.72 10.27 3.12
N SER A 51 17.78 9.07 3.65
CA SER A 51 17.12 8.73 4.90
C SER A 51 17.73 9.45 6.10
N LYS A 52 18.92 10.05 5.95
CA LYS A 52 19.71 10.62 7.07
C LYS A 52 19.78 9.67 8.27
N SER A 53 19.78 8.37 8.01
CA SER A 53 19.89 7.37 9.04
C SER A 53 21.22 7.53 9.77
N THR A 54 21.20 7.46 11.07
CA THR A 54 22.41 7.41 11.90
C THR A 54 23.00 6.00 11.96
N LEU A 55 22.25 5.02 11.45
CA LEU A 55 22.68 3.62 11.39
C LEU A 55 23.59 3.40 10.19
N THR A 56 24.59 2.56 10.37
CA THR A 56 25.39 2.06 9.24
C THR A 56 24.54 1.10 8.39
N LYS A 57 24.96 0.87 7.15
CA LYS A 57 24.31 -0.11 6.25
C LYS A 57 24.14 -1.47 6.94
N ASP A 58 25.18 -1.98 7.57
CA ASP A 58 25.16 -3.30 8.20
C ASP A 58 24.17 -3.34 9.37
N HIS A 59 24.14 -2.30 10.20
CA HIS A 59 23.17 -2.20 11.28
C HIS A 59 21.72 -2.16 10.76
N CYS A 60 21.46 -1.48 9.64
CA CYS A 60 20.14 -1.45 9.02
C CYS A 60 19.75 -2.86 8.54
N ILE A 61 20.66 -3.57 7.89
CA ILE A 61 20.43 -4.94 7.41
C ILE A 61 20.17 -5.88 8.58
N ASP A 62 21.01 -5.83 9.62
CA ASP A 62 20.86 -6.68 10.80
C ASP A 62 19.53 -6.42 11.51
N LYS A 63 19.18 -5.15 11.72
CA LYS A 63 17.91 -4.75 12.33
C LYS A 63 16.74 -5.26 11.50
N PHE A 64 16.75 -5.06 10.20
CA PHE A 64 15.69 -5.51 9.31
C PHE A 64 15.52 -7.04 9.35
N ASN A 65 16.61 -7.80 9.21
CA ASN A 65 16.57 -9.26 9.28
C ASN A 65 16.05 -9.77 10.64
N LEU A 66 16.38 -9.08 11.73
CA LEU A 66 15.94 -9.45 13.07
C LEU A 66 14.42 -9.37 13.22
N LEU A 67 13.75 -8.46 12.52
CA LEU A 67 12.29 -8.30 12.57
C LEU A 67 11.54 -9.55 12.12
N PHE A 68 12.14 -10.34 11.22
CA PHE A 68 11.51 -11.53 10.63
C PHE A 68 11.83 -12.83 11.38
N LYS A 69 12.82 -12.86 12.29
CA LYS A 69 13.26 -14.10 12.96
C LYS A 69 12.17 -14.86 13.72
N LYS A 70 11.14 -14.15 14.18
CA LYS A 70 10.00 -14.71 14.92
C LYS A 70 8.66 -14.42 14.23
N SER A 71 8.69 -14.18 12.94
CA SER A 71 7.48 -13.97 12.16
C SER A 71 6.76 -15.31 11.97
N PRO A 72 5.44 -15.40 12.20
CA PRO A 72 4.67 -16.59 11.91
C PRO A 72 4.38 -16.78 10.43
N PHE A 73 4.65 -15.75 9.61
CA PHE A 73 4.33 -15.72 8.18
C PHE A 73 5.42 -16.31 7.31
N ASN A 74 5.07 -16.63 6.08
CA ASN A 74 6.05 -16.89 5.03
C ASN A 74 6.75 -15.57 4.66
N ASN A 75 8.06 -15.49 4.85
CA ASN A 75 8.82 -14.27 4.64
C ASN A 75 9.64 -14.35 3.35
N GLN A 76 9.48 -13.33 2.51
CA GLN A 76 10.27 -13.10 1.29
C GLN A 76 10.98 -11.74 1.36
N HIS A 77 11.48 -11.36 2.54
CA HIS A 77 12.15 -10.08 2.72
C HIS A 77 13.48 -10.02 1.95
N LYS A 78 13.77 -8.84 1.40
CA LYS A 78 14.89 -8.60 0.50
C LYS A 78 15.67 -7.36 0.92
N ILE A 79 16.97 -7.37 0.65
CA ILE A 79 17.84 -6.21 0.77
C ILE A 79 18.20 -5.76 -0.64
N SER A 80 17.95 -4.48 -0.95
CA SER A 80 18.38 -3.86 -2.20
C SER A 80 19.53 -2.91 -1.95
N GLU A 81 20.68 -3.18 -2.57
CA GLU A 81 21.86 -2.32 -2.55
C GLU A 81 21.88 -1.33 -3.71
N LYS A 82 20.97 -1.47 -4.65
CA LYS A 82 20.75 -0.55 -5.76
C LYS A 82 19.58 0.33 -5.44
N GLN A 83 19.59 1.58 -5.89
CA GLN A 83 18.47 2.49 -5.75
C GLN A 83 17.19 1.83 -6.31
N THR A 84 16.23 1.63 -5.42
CA THR A 84 14.97 0.97 -5.73
C THR A 84 13.85 1.71 -5.00
N GLY A 85 12.83 2.13 -5.70
CA GLY A 85 11.68 2.79 -5.10
C GLY A 85 10.46 1.87 -5.04
N CYS A 86 9.37 2.38 -4.45
CA CYS A 86 8.12 1.64 -4.28
C CYS A 86 7.57 1.10 -5.62
N ASN A 87 7.62 1.89 -6.72
CA ASN A 87 7.17 1.43 -8.04
C ASN A 87 7.91 0.17 -8.49
N THR A 88 9.23 0.12 -8.30
CA THR A 88 10.03 -1.04 -8.69
C THR A 88 9.68 -2.27 -7.86
N VAL A 89 9.49 -2.09 -6.55
CA VAL A 89 9.11 -3.19 -5.65
C VAL A 89 7.72 -3.72 -6.01
N ARG A 90 6.75 -2.85 -6.22
CA ARG A 90 5.37 -3.19 -6.62
C ARG A 90 5.33 -3.85 -7.99
N ARG A 91 6.04 -3.31 -8.98
CA ARG A 91 6.20 -3.90 -10.32
C ARG A 91 6.79 -5.30 -10.25
N ASN A 92 7.84 -5.49 -9.49
CA ASN A 92 8.47 -6.80 -9.31
C ASN A 92 7.51 -7.79 -8.64
N ALA A 93 6.68 -7.34 -7.69
CA ALA A 93 5.66 -8.18 -7.07
C ALA A 93 4.59 -8.60 -8.06
N ILE A 94 4.17 -7.72 -8.97
CA ILE A 94 3.22 -8.03 -10.05
C ILE A 94 3.82 -9.05 -11.03
N ARG A 95 5.04 -8.78 -11.52
CA ARG A 95 5.70 -9.63 -12.53
C ARG A 95 6.06 -11.02 -12.01
N ASN A 96 6.22 -11.15 -10.69
CA ASN A 96 6.50 -12.42 -10.02
C ASN A 96 5.29 -12.92 -9.21
N ILE A 97 4.07 -12.56 -9.62
CA ILE A 97 2.88 -13.03 -8.95
C ILE A 97 2.61 -14.49 -9.28
N ASP A 98 2.47 -15.31 -8.23
CA ASP A 98 1.99 -16.68 -8.35
C ASP A 98 0.51 -16.68 -8.75
N GLU A 99 0.05 -17.74 -9.45
CA GLU A 99 -1.34 -17.88 -9.86
C GLU A 99 -2.34 -17.93 -8.69
N THR A 100 -1.89 -18.26 -7.51
CA THR A 100 -2.72 -18.35 -6.30
C THR A 100 -2.68 -17.08 -5.43
N THR A 101 -1.88 -16.06 -5.76
CA THR A 101 -1.57 -14.96 -4.87
C THR A 101 -2.40 -13.71 -5.18
N HIS A 102 -2.97 -13.10 -4.15
CA HIS A 102 -3.47 -11.72 -4.16
C HIS A 102 -2.39 -10.80 -3.61
N ILE A 103 -2.35 -9.54 -4.02
CA ILE A 103 -1.36 -8.58 -3.56
C ILE A 103 -2.02 -7.50 -2.71
N VAL A 104 -1.41 -7.22 -1.57
CA VAL A 104 -1.69 -6.05 -0.73
C VAL A 104 -0.51 -5.11 -0.83
N TYR A 105 -0.73 -3.87 -1.27
CA TYR A 105 0.27 -2.81 -1.11
C TYR A 105 0.11 -2.18 0.26
N LEU A 106 1.24 -1.93 0.90
CA LEU A 106 1.32 -1.33 2.23
C LEU A 106 2.50 -0.35 2.27
N ASP A 107 2.25 0.87 2.74
CA ASP A 107 3.30 1.84 3.03
C ASP A 107 3.75 1.74 4.49
N THR A 108 4.91 2.30 4.79
CA THR A 108 5.56 2.18 6.12
C THR A 108 4.91 3.05 7.19
N ASP A 109 4.24 4.12 6.80
CA ASP A 109 3.63 5.10 7.69
C ASP A 109 2.12 4.87 7.90
N ILE A 110 1.67 3.63 7.76
CA ILE A 110 0.26 3.26 7.87
C ILE A 110 -0.04 2.64 9.22
N ILE A 111 -1.09 3.17 9.87
CA ILE A 111 -1.71 2.59 11.06
C ILE A 111 -3.02 1.92 10.66
N PHE A 112 -3.20 0.69 11.08
CA PHE A 112 -4.37 -0.14 10.78
C PHE A 112 -4.82 -0.94 12.01
N PRO A 113 -6.08 -1.42 12.05
CA PRO A 113 -6.59 -2.21 13.17
C PRO A 113 -5.91 -3.57 13.28
N GLU A 114 -5.81 -4.09 14.49
CA GLU A 114 -5.17 -5.39 14.78
C GLU A 114 -5.82 -6.56 14.02
N ILE A 115 -7.09 -6.46 13.68
CA ILE A 115 -7.85 -7.49 12.96
C ILE A 115 -7.70 -7.41 11.42
N ILE A 116 -6.80 -6.59 10.90
CA ILE A 116 -6.70 -6.26 9.46
C ILE A 116 -6.56 -7.49 8.55
N LEU A 117 -5.79 -8.50 8.95
CA LEU A 117 -5.58 -9.70 8.13
C LEU A 117 -6.87 -10.51 7.96
N TYR A 118 -7.68 -10.60 9.01
CA TYR A 118 -8.99 -11.23 8.95
C TYR A 118 -9.90 -10.48 7.97
N TYR A 119 -9.92 -9.15 8.02
CA TYR A 119 -10.70 -8.35 7.08
C TYR A 119 -10.27 -8.53 5.64
N ILE A 120 -8.96 -8.56 5.38
CA ILE A 120 -8.42 -8.80 4.05
C ILE A 120 -8.87 -10.18 3.53
N GLU A 121 -8.68 -11.23 4.34
CA GLU A 121 -9.01 -12.61 3.96
C GLU A 121 -10.52 -12.77 3.71
N GLN A 122 -11.36 -12.30 4.61
CA GLN A 122 -12.81 -12.39 4.45
C GLN A 122 -13.31 -11.55 3.28
N SER A 123 -12.75 -10.34 3.10
CA SER A 123 -13.12 -9.48 1.98
C SER A 123 -12.84 -10.13 0.64
N ILE A 124 -11.71 -10.83 0.51
CA ILE A 124 -11.38 -11.59 -0.70
C ILE A 124 -12.40 -12.70 -0.96
N ASN A 125 -12.91 -13.33 0.10
CA ASN A 125 -13.91 -14.39 -0.01
C ASN A 125 -15.32 -13.88 -0.38
N GLU A 126 -15.63 -12.63 -0.01
CA GLU A 126 -16.93 -11.99 -0.27
C GLU A 126 -17.02 -11.30 -1.65
N VAL A 127 -15.88 -11.11 -2.33
CA VAL A 127 -15.86 -10.48 -3.65
C VAL A 127 -16.48 -11.39 -4.71
N ASP A 128 -17.38 -10.85 -5.52
CA ASP A 128 -18.08 -11.53 -6.60
C ASP A 128 -17.49 -11.30 -8.01
N SER A 129 -16.30 -10.66 -8.11
CA SER A 129 -15.58 -10.40 -9.35
C SER A 129 -14.20 -11.04 -9.34
N GLU A 130 -13.74 -11.48 -10.52
CA GLU A 130 -12.36 -11.95 -10.69
C GLU A 130 -11.33 -10.82 -10.75
N TYR A 131 -11.78 -9.61 -11.14
CA TYR A 131 -10.93 -8.42 -11.34
C TYR A 131 -11.36 -7.35 -10.35
N TYR A 132 -10.62 -7.21 -9.25
CA TYR A 132 -11.03 -6.28 -8.20
C TYR A 132 -9.90 -5.54 -7.53
N ILE A 133 -10.29 -4.41 -6.96
CA ILE A 133 -9.53 -3.60 -6.02
C ILE A 133 -10.35 -3.48 -4.75
N ILE A 134 -9.74 -3.69 -3.58
CA ILE A 134 -10.37 -3.41 -2.29
C ILE A 134 -9.57 -2.30 -1.61
N THR A 135 -10.27 -1.24 -1.22
CA THR A 135 -9.71 -0.06 -0.57
C THR A 135 -10.36 0.14 0.79
N PRO A 136 -9.67 0.52 1.85
CA PRO A 136 -10.29 0.91 3.11
C PRO A 136 -11.23 2.09 2.93
N GLN A 137 -12.26 2.16 3.76
CA GLN A 137 -13.27 3.20 3.69
C GLN A 137 -12.70 4.60 3.92
N LEU A 138 -11.80 4.71 4.87
CA LEU A 138 -11.30 6.00 5.32
C LEU A 138 -9.78 5.99 5.43
N PHE A 139 -9.21 6.96 4.75
CA PHE A 139 -7.84 7.37 4.95
C PHE A 139 -7.81 8.73 5.63
N GLN A 140 -7.06 8.83 6.70
CA GLN A 140 -6.66 10.13 7.21
C GLN A 140 -5.23 10.41 6.76
N LEU A 141 -5.10 11.33 5.83
CA LEU A 141 -3.82 11.83 5.39
C LEU A 141 -3.28 12.90 6.34
N TRP A 142 -1.98 13.11 6.27
CA TRP A 142 -1.25 14.13 7.01
C TRP A 142 -1.67 15.56 6.65
N ASP A 143 -2.23 15.77 5.47
CA ASP A 143 -2.85 17.03 5.08
C ASP A 143 -4.28 16.80 4.59
N SER A 144 -5.05 17.88 4.51
CA SER A 144 -6.42 17.86 4.05
C SER A 144 -6.57 17.81 2.51
N SER A 145 -5.48 17.78 1.76
CA SER A 145 -5.47 17.93 0.31
C SER A 145 -6.01 16.70 -0.42
N TRP A 146 -6.04 15.55 0.24
CA TRP A 146 -6.51 14.28 -0.33
C TRP A 146 -7.97 13.97 0.02
N ASP A 147 -8.81 14.97 -0.07
CA ASP A 147 -10.25 14.85 0.19
C ASP A 147 -10.98 13.87 -0.77
N ILE A 148 -10.26 13.36 -1.78
CA ILE A 148 -10.79 12.41 -2.78
C ILE A 148 -11.30 11.13 -2.13
N ILE A 149 -10.61 10.62 -1.13
CA ILE A 149 -10.97 9.38 -0.43
C ILE A 149 -12.08 9.64 0.58
N SER A 150 -12.19 10.86 1.07
CA SER A 150 -13.25 11.29 1.96
C SER A 150 -14.57 11.62 1.23
N HIS A 151 -14.61 11.50 -0.09
CA HIS A 151 -15.80 11.81 -0.88
C HIS A 151 -16.99 10.94 -0.47
N PRO A 152 -18.24 11.48 -0.39
CA PRO A 152 -19.41 10.75 0.06
C PRO A 152 -19.71 9.43 -0.65
N SER A 153 -19.25 9.27 -1.91
CA SER A 153 -19.37 8.01 -2.65
C SER A 153 -18.53 6.87 -2.09
N TYR A 154 -17.59 7.14 -1.19
CA TYR A 154 -16.68 6.15 -0.60
C TYR A 154 -16.94 5.91 0.88
N ARG A 155 -17.81 6.68 1.52
CA ARG A 155 -18.02 6.55 2.95
C ARG A 155 -19.48 6.72 3.33
N ASN A 156 -19.91 5.92 4.30
CA ASN A 156 -21.19 6.06 4.97
C ASN A 156 -21.13 6.94 6.22
N VAL A 157 -19.94 7.43 6.59
CA VAL A 157 -19.77 8.26 7.79
C VAL A 157 -19.96 9.73 7.41
N PRO A 158 -20.90 10.46 8.04
CA PRO A 158 -21.08 11.88 7.79
C PRO A 158 -19.80 12.69 8.01
N ARG A 159 -19.58 13.68 7.14
CA ARG A 159 -18.41 14.59 7.21
C ARG A 159 -18.29 15.31 8.54
N GLU A 160 -19.39 15.53 9.22
CA GLU A 160 -19.46 16.27 10.48
C GLU A 160 -18.90 15.46 11.66
N ASN A 161 -18.91 14.15 11.60
CA ASN A 161 -18.41 13.31 12.69
C ASN A 161 -16.91 13.07 12.56
N LYS A 162 -16.11 14.10 12.86
CA LYS A 162 -14.64 14.07 12.79
C LYS A 162 -13.97 13.70 14.11
N GLN A 163 -14.71 13.30 15.14
CA GLN A 163 -14.13 12.99 16.45
C GLN A 163 -13.06 11.88 16.38
N TRP A 164 -13.28 10.89 15.53
CA TRP A 164 -12.31 9.82 15.28
C TRP A 164 -10.99 10.32 14.63
N LEU A 165 -10.98 11.51 13.99
CA LEU A 165 -9.77 12.12 13.47
C LEU A 165 -8.84 12.65 14.56
N GLN A 166 -9.36 12.89 15.77
CA GLN A 166 -8.62 13.48 16.89
C GLN A 166 -7.92 12.40 17.74
N ASN A 167 -8.48 11.19 17.80
CA ASN A 167 -7.89 10.08 18.53
C ASN A 167 -7.81 8.82 17.64
N PRO A 168 -6.64 8.55 17.04
CA PRO A 168 -6.46 7.40 16.14
C PRO A 168 -6.71 6.06 16.83
N TYR A 169 -6.45 5.97 18.13
CA TYR A 169 -6.56 4.70 18.85
C TYR A 169 -8.01 4.33 19.16
N GLN A 170 -8.89 5.29 19.41
CA GLN A 170 -10.31 5.02 19.67
C GLN A 170 -11.04 4.40 18.46
N VAL A 171 -10.54 4.62 17.26
CA VAL A 171 -11.15 4.09 16.04
C VAL A 171 -10.95 2.57 15.91
N PHE A 172 -9.94 2.03 16.61
CA PHE A 172 -9.59 0.61 16.57
C PHE A 172 -10.12 -0.19 17.76
N GLU A 173 -10.86 0.46 18.68
CA GLU A 173 -11.45 -0.19 19.86
C GLU A 173 -12.72 -0.97 19.55
N HIS A 174 -13.33 -0.77 18.39
CA HIS A 174 -14.50 -1.50 17.96
C HIS A 174 -14.10 -2.57 16.95
N ASP A 175 -14.14 -3.83 17.38
CA ASP A 175 -14.09 -4.96 16.47
C ASP A 175 -15.41 -4.95 15.66
N PRO A 176 -15.39 -4.66 14.38
CA PRO A 176 -16.59 -4.74 13.57
C PRO A 176 -17.04 -6.19 13.49
N ILE A 177 -18.31 -6.42 13.72
CA ILE A 177 -18.90 -7.77 13.79
C ILE A 177 -19.09 -8.36 12.40
N ASP A 178 -19.33 -7.52 11.40
CA ASP A 178 -19.60 -7.94 10.02
C ASP A 178 -18.72 -7.19 9.04
N ILE A 179 -18.17 -7.91 8.07
CA ILE A 179 -17.46 -7.32 6.94
C ILE A 179 -18.48 -6.79 5.95
N LYS A 180 -18.40 -5.50 5.66
CA LYS A 180 -19.25 -4.86 4.67
C LYS A 180 -18.42 -4.33 3.53
N LEU A 181 -18.57 -4.96 2.38
CA LEU A 181 -18.01 -4.48 1.13
C LEU A 181 -19.06 -3.65 0.38
N LEU A 182 -18.67 -2.44 -0.02
CA LEU A 182 -19.51 -1.58 -0.85
C LEU A 182 -18.88 -1.48 -2.23
N LYS A 183 -19.62 -1.85 -3.28
CA LYS A 183 -19.19 -1.60 -4.66
C LYS A 183 -19.22 -0.11 -4.96
N THR A 184 -18.18 0.39 -5.60
CA THR A 184 -18.18 1.75 -6.14
C THR A 184 -18.68 1.75 -7.59
N PRO A 185 -19.40 2.81 -8.02
CA PRO A 185 -19.92 2.87 -9.39
C PRO A 185 -18.82 3.03 -10.45
N TYR A 186 -17.62 3.41 -10.06
CA TYR A 186 -16.45 3.56 -10.92
C TYR A 186 -15.18 3.41 -10.09
N ILE A 187 -14.07 3.07 -10.76
CA ILE A 187 -12.80 2.90 -10.08
C ILE A 187 -12.20 4.27 -9.80
N LYS A 188 -11.95 4.53 -8.54
CA LYS A 188 -11.33 5.75 -8.05
C LYS A 188 -9.92 5.48 -7.56
N PHE A 189 -9.13 6.54 -7.57
CA PHE A 189 -7.84 6.54 -6.94
C PHE A 189 -7.95 6.18 -5.44
N GLY A 190 -7.32 5.08 -5.05
CA GLY A 190 -7.31 4.60 -3.67
C GLY A 190 -6.02 4.91 -2.91
N GLY A 191 -5.05 5.58 -3.56
CA GLY A 191 -3.70 5.78 -3.04
C GLY A 191 -2.85 4.50 -3.03
N GLY A 192 -1.54 4.66 -2.94
CA GLY A 192 -0.60 3.54 -2.92
C GLY A 192 -0.45 2.88 -1.56
N TRP A 193 -0.97 3.46 -0.52
CA TRP A 193 -0.64 3.16 0.86
C TRP A 193 -1.34 1.95 1.49
N PHE A 194 -2.53 1.58 1.02
CA PHE A 194 -3.19 0.35 1.40
C PHE A 194 -4.23 -0.03 0.35
N ASN A 195 -3.96 -1.05 -0.45
CA ASN A 195 -4.95 -1.61 -1.37
C ASN A 195 -4.74 -3.11 -1.53
N VAL A 196 -5.84 -3.84 -1.69
CA VAL A 196 -5.84 -5.24 -2.06
C VAL A 196 -6.22 -5.38 -3.52
N PHE A 197 -5.43 -6.10 -4.29
CA PHE A 197 -5.64 -6.34 -5.70
C PHE A 197 -5.81 -7.83 -5.99
N SER A 198 -6.76 -8.17 -6.86
CA SER A 198 -6.81 -9.52 -7.41
C SER A 198 -5.62 -9.76 -8.34
N LYS A 199 -5.11 -11.00 -8.31
CA LYS A 199 -4.05 -11.43 -9.25
C LYS A 199 -4.46 -11.27 -10.72
N ASN A 200 -5.74 -11.53 -11.02
CA ASN A 200 -6.24 -11.49 -12.39
C ASN A 200 -6.21 -10.05 -12.94
N LEU A 201 -6.57 -9.05 -12.11
CA LEU A 201 -6.42 -7.66 -12.47
C LEU A 201 -4.97 -7.28 -12.72
N LEU A 202 -4.07 -7.66 -11.81
CA LEU A 202 -2.65 -7.32 -11.92
C LEU A 202 -1.94 -8.02 -13.08
N LYS A 203 -2.44 -9.16 -13.55
CA LYS A 203 -1.97 -9.79 -14.80
C LYS A 203 -2.33 -8.99 -16.05
N LEU A 204 -3.42 -8.23 -16.01
CA LEU A 204 -3.83 -7.34 -17.11
C LEU A 204 -3.09 -6.00 -17.06
N ILE A 205 -2.66 -5.57 -15.87
CA ILE A 205 -2.03 -4.27 -15.63
C ILE A 205 -0.63 -4.48 -15.09
N ASP A 206 0.39 -4.10 -15.87
CA ASP A 206 1.77 -4.01 -15.38
C ASP A 206 2.15 -2.54 -15.16
N ILE A 207 2.88 -2.24 -14.11
CA ILE A 207 3.40 -0.89 -13.87
C ILE A 207 4.57 -0.66 -14.84
N PRO A 208 4.48 0.32 -15.77
CA PRO A 208 5.53 0.54 -16.77
C PRO A 208 6.88 0.91 -16.15
N ASP A 209 7.97 0.40 -16.73
CA ASP A 209 9.33 0.73 -16.29
C ASP A 209 9.65 2.23 -16.44
N SER A 210 9.05 2.88 -17.43
CA SER A 210 9.19 4.31 -17.69
C SER A 210 8.66 5.22 -16.58
N LEU A 211 7.76 4.71 -15.70
CA LEU A 211 7.35 5.42 -14.48
C LEU A 211 8.44 5.43 -13.42
N GLY A 212 9.59 4.76 -13.67
CA GLY A 212 10.75 4.82 -12.80
C GLY A 212 10.53 4.17 -11.43
N HIS A 213 11.10 4.80 -10.40
CA HIS A 213 11.17 4.21 -9.07
C HIS A 213 10.08 4.68 -8.10
N TYR A 214 9.44 5.83 -8.36
CA TYR A 214 8.50 6.43 -7.42
C TYR A 214 7.42 7.28 -8.08
N GLY A 215 6.18 7.11 -7.64
CA GLY A 215 5.01 7.94 -7.94
C GLY A 215 4.22 7.52 -9.17
N LEU A 216 2.93 7.80 -9.15
CA LEU A 216 1.94 7.54 -10.19
C LEU A 216 1.67 6.07 -10.53
N ASP A 217 2.24 5.12 -9.81
CA ASP A 217 1.96 3.69 -10.00
C ASP A 217 0.51 3.33 -9.62
N ASP A 218 0.05 3.86 -8.50
CA ASP A 218 -1.33 3.72 -8.01
C ASP A 218 -2.34 4.43 -8.92
N THR A 219 -2.02 5.64 -9.38
CA THR A 219 -2.82 6.38 -10.36
C THR A 219 -2.87 5.60 -11.69
N PHE A 220 -1.74 5.05 -12.14
CA PHE A 220 -1.69 4.23 -13.35
C PHE A 220 -2.58 2.99 -13.24
N ILE A 221 -2.52 2.27 -12.12
CA ILE A 221 -3.38 1.10 -11.89
C ILE A 221 -4.87 1.50 -11.92
N SER A 222 -5.24 2.63 -11.31
CA SER A 222 -6.62 3.11 -11.30
C SER A 222 -7.10 3.48 -12.71
N ASP A 223 -6.32 4.24 -13.46
CA ASP A 223 -6.68 4.65 -14.81
C ASP A 223 -6.70 3.48 -15.79
N ALA A 224 -5.72 2.58 -15.72
CA ALA A 224 -5.70 1.36 -16.51
C ALA A 224 -6.91 0.45 -16.20
N SER A 225 -7.31 0.38 -14.93
CA SER A 225 -8.52 -0.36 -14.52
C SER A 225 -9.79 0.24 -15.13
N ASN A 226 -9.91 1.57 -15.18
CA ASN A 226 -11.04 2.23 -15.82
C ASN A 226 -11.05 1.97 -17.34
N ILE A 227 -9.90 2.03 -18.02
CA ILE A 227 -9.78 1.71 -19.44
C ILE A 227 -10.21 0.27 -19.73
N LEU A 228 -9.75 -0.70 -18.92
CA LEU A 228 -10.16 -2.10 -19.04
C LEU A 228 -11.67 -2.26 -18.86
N ARG A 229 -12.25 -1.56 -17.88
CA ARG A 229 -13.69 -1.60 -17.63
C ARG A 229 -14.49 -1.03 -18.81
N GLU A 230 -14.05 0.06 -19.41
CA GLU A 230 -14.62 0.61 -20.65
C GLU A 230 -14.53 -0.40 -21.81
N SER A 231 -13.51 -1.25 -21.81
CA SER A 231 -13.26 -2.32 -22.80
C SER A 231 -13.96 -3.65 -22.45
N LYS A 232 -14.96 -3.63 -21.56
CA LYS A 232 -15.85 -4.74 -21.16
C LYS A 232 -15.28 -5.76 -20.19
N TYR A 233 -14.16 -5.49 -19.53
CA TYR A 233 -13.77 -6.29 -18.37
C TYR A 233 -14.64 -5.96 -17.17
N ASP A 234 -15.10 -6.96 -16.43
CA ASP A 234 -15.88 -6.75 -15.20
C ASP A 234 -14.97 -6.40 -14.02
N ILE A 235 -14.35 -5.22 -14.08
CA ILE A 235 -13.47 -4.74 -13.02
C ILE A 235 -14.30 -4.00 -11.99
N GLN A 236 -14.19 -4.41 -10.73
CA GLN A 236 -14.93 -3.85 -9.61
C GLN A 236 -13.97 -3.25 -8.58
N GLN A 237 -14.34 -2.11 -8.03
CA GLN A 237 -13.71 -1.59 -6.82
C GLN A 237 -14.67 -1.72 -5.65
N TYR A 238 -14.16 -2.25 -4.56
CA TYR A 238 -14.87 -2.39 -3.30
C TYR A 238 -14.22 -1.50 -2.25
N VAL A 239 -15.05 -1.00 -1.36
CA VAL A 239 -14.61 -0.26 -0.18
C VAL A 239 -14.91 -1.11 1.05
N LEU A 240 -13.88 -1.35 1.86
CA LEU A 240 -14.04 -1.91 3.19
C LEU A 240 -14.73 -0.89 4.09
N ASN A 241 -16.03 -1.07 4.26
CA ASN A 241 -16.79 -0.25 5.19
C ASN A 241 -16.36 -0.59 6.62
N ASP A 242 -16.32 0.40 7.50
CA ASP A 242 -15.97 0.25 8.92
C ASP A 242 -14.48 0.00 9.23
N ILE A 243 -13.61 -0.04 8.21
CA ILE A 243 -12.16 -0.05 8.39
C ILE A 243 -11.58 1.33 8.12
N ILE A 244 -10.81 1.80 9.08
CA ILE A 244 -10.08 3.06 8.98
C ILE A 244 -8.59 2.77 8.98
N VAL A 245 -7.92 3.30 7.98
CA VAL A 245 -6.46 3.28 7.87
C VAL A 245 -5.96 4.71 7.93
N LYS A 246 -4.87 4.96 8.64
CA LYS A 246 -4.34 6.30 8.87
C LYS A 246 -2.86 6.36 8.55
N GLU A 247 -2.42 7.51 8.05
CA GLU A 247 -1.00 7.83 8.06
C GLU A 247 -0.54 8.24 9.47
N ASP A 248 0.64 7.77 9.86
CA ASP A 248 1.28 8.14 11.13
C ASP A 248 1.84 9.55 11.06
N ARG A 249 1.06 10.51 11.56
CA ARG A 249 1.47 11.92 11.62
C ARG A 249 2.61 12.17 12.60
N VAL A 250 2.68 11.40 13.66
CA VAL A 250 3.70 11.59 14.72
C VAL A 250 5.08 11.33 14.15
N TYR A 251 5.22 10.28 13.38
CA TYR A 251 6.48 9.95 12.72
C TYR A 251 6.97 11.06 11.79
N ARG A 252 6.08 11.62 10.97
CA ARG A 252 6.44 12.68 10.04
C ARG A 252 6.89 13.96 10.75
N SER A 253 6.33 14.27 11.91
CA SER A 253 6.75 15.45 12.68
C SER A 253 8.14 15.34 13.30
N TYR A 254 8.59 14.12 13.64
CA TYR A 254 9.94 13.90 14.17
C TYR A 254 11.03 13.91 13.08
N SER A 255 10.68 13.72 11.84
CA SER A 255 11.63 13.61 10.73
C SER A 255 11.56 14.80 9.74
N MET A 256 11.09 15.97 10.16
CA MET A 256 10.87 17.12 9.27
C MET A 256 12.07 17.44 8.37
N ASP A 257 13.29 17.43 8.91
CA ASP A 257 14.50 17.70 8.10
C ASP A 257 14.80 16.56 7.12
N SER A 258 14.59 15.30 7.50
CA SER A 258 14.71 14.15 6.62
C SER A 258 13.61 14.16 5.56
N PHE A 259 12.40 14.52 5.96
CA PHE A 259 11.23 14.66 5.11
C PHE A 259 11.43 15.71 3.99
N PHE A 260 11.99 16.88 4.29
CA PHE A 260 12.27 17.88 3.25
C PHE A 260 13.28 17.40 2.21
N HIS A 261 14.30 16.65 2.61
CA HIS A 261 15.28 16.09 1.68
C HIS A 261 14.72 14.91 0.90
N MET A 262 13.98 14.04 1.53
CA MET A 262 13.24 12.94 0.85
C MET A 262 12.23 13.51 -0.14
N ASN A 263 11.42 14.50 0.25
CA ASN A 263 10.47 15.14 -0.63
C ASN A 263 11.10 15.73 -1.89
N LYS A 264 12.26 16.37 -1.77
CA LYS A 264 12.95 16.93 -2.93
C LYS A 264 13.31 15.85 -3.95
N ASN A 265 13.78 14.70 -3.49
CA ASN A 265 14.16 13.58 -4.36
C ASN A 265 12.93 12.80 -4.84
N GLN A 266 11.95 12.57 -3.97
CA GLN A 266 10.68 11.98 -4.35
C GLN A 266 9.93 12.84 -5.38
N ASN A 267 9.91 14.15 -5.21
CA ASN A 267 9.32 15.06 -6.19
C ASN A 267 10.05 14.98 -7.53
N ARG A 268 11.38 14.95 -7.52
CA ARG A 268 12.15 14.76 -8.76
C ARG A 268 11.84 13.42 -9.45
N MET A 269 11.69 12.34 -8.68
CA MET A 269 11.31 11.04 -9.23
C MET A 269 9.88 11.06 -9.75
N ARG A 270 8.95 11.71 -9.02
CA ARG A 270 7.57 11.91 -9.45
C ARG A 270 7.46 12.77 -10.70
N ASP A 271 8.28 13.82 -10.82
CA ASP A 271 8.35 14.66 -12.03
C ASP A 271 8.77 13.82 -13.23
N ASN A 272 9.78 12.96 -13.11
CA ASN A 272 10.17 12.03 -14.15
C ASN A 272 9.06 11.03 -14.52
N SER A 273 8.34 10.51 -13.53
CA SER A 273 7.17 9.64 -13.76
C SER A 273 6.07 10.39 -14.52
N SER A 274 5.81 11.64 -14.13
CA SER A 274 4.77 12.48 -14.75
C SER A 274 5.04 12.76 -16.23
N LEU A 275 6.30 12.92 -16.63
CA LEU A 275 6.68 13.12 -18.03
C LEU A 275 6.28 11.94 -18.94
N ASN A 276 6.32 10.72 -18.41
CA ASN A 276 6.04 9.51 -19.17
C ASN A 276 4.59 9.03 -19.04
N TYR A 277 3.90 9.46 -17.99
CA TYR A 277 2.59 8.93 -17.59
C TYR A 277 1.55 8.94 -18.71
N GLN A 278 1.37 10.09 -19.36
CA GLN A 278 0.37 10.22 -20.43
C GLN A 278 0.65 9.30 -21.61
N ASN A 279 1.92 9.15 -21.98
CA ASN A 279 2.33 8.26 -23.06
C ASN A 279 2.04 6.81 -22.70
N GLU A 280 2.26 6.42 -21.45
CA GLU A 280 1.99 5.06 -20.96
C GLU A 280 0.51 4.74 -20.92
N ILE A 281 -0.34 5.67 -20.48
CA ILE A 281 -1.80 5.50 -20.51
C ILE A 281 -2.32 5.37 -21.94
N VAL A 282 -1.84 6.21 -22.87
CA VAL A 282 -2.20 6.10 -24.30
C VAL A 282 -1.72 4.76 -24.87
N SER A 283 -0.48 4.37 -24.57
CA SER A 283 0.07 3.08 -25.00
C SER A 283 -0.73 1.91 -24.46
N PHE A 284 -1.14 1.97 -23.18
CA PHE A 284 -1.96 0.96 -22.57
C PHE A 284 -3.32 0.84 -23.27
N LYS A 285 -3.99 1.97 -23.51
CA LYS A 285 -5.28 2.02 -24.21
C LYS A 285 -5.22 1.44 -25.63
N ASN A 286 -4.11 1.64 -26.34
CA ASN A 286 -3.93 1.13 -27.69
C ASN A 286 -3.64 -0.37 -27.76
N ARG A 287 -3.27 -1.01 -26.64
CA ARG A 287 -3.02 -2.46 -26.57
C ARG A 287 -4.26 -3.29 -26.25
N ILE A 288 -5.31 -2.65 -25.76
CA ILE A 288 -6.60 -3.26 -25.41
C ILE A 288 -7.59 -3.13 -26.56
#